data_0fe19e898d3ff914639d9d837576479c
#
_entry.id   0fe19e898d3ff914639d9d837576479c
#
_cell.length_a   1.000
_cell.length_b   1.000
_cell.length_c   1.000
_cell.angle_alpha   90.00
_cell.angle_beta   90.00
_cell.angle_gamma   90.00
#
_symmetry.space_group_name_H-M   'P 1'
#
loop_
_entity.id
_entity.type
_entity.pdbx_description
1 polymer ?
#
loop_
_entity_poly.entity_id
_entity_poly.type
_entity_poly.pdbx_seq_one_letter_code
_entity_poly.pdbx_strand_id
1 'polypeptide(L)'
;MEDSLDDPNSVLPSDPTVDESYTRHSRPVKPRARSGARAAGEERGSATGAANAAGAKGRKAATGAASTKERPTRGRAKADPSVTTDEAGAEPTPRPLSADGWYRRKLCRRLVGVVSCIAATALISYTALRDAYGQVLDTILMEGTMRSARHYEAFSMLVTGLVSVPVLVGVGVGVALLAAARRRATLAGRALGAVIGANVTTQILKDYVLTRPSLGVTTGVVNSLPSGHTTVAVTLSLALIVVAPQWFRGPSAWIGWAWTSLMSVSVMMEGWHRPSDAITAALIAGAWALALSPIERRPRHGVKIQRAMVWACLGLIVIAVVATIAAMWGFSMSSAAPGSGYGFEDFLEIRPWRSRVLGVAAVAWVSAICGLIIHEVDRLAGE
;
A
#
# COMPACT_ATOMS: atom_id res chain seq x y z
N MET A 1 -58.81 -39.91 -45.80
CA MET A 1 -59.23 -40.93 -44.87
C MET A 1 -58.17 -40.91 -43.81
N GLU A 2 -58.46 -40.06 -42.90
CA GLU A 2 -58.82 -40.36 -41.48
C GLU A 2 -57.59 -40.66 -40.65
N ASP A 3 -57.23 -39.74 -39.85
CA ASP A 3 -57.66 -39.37 -38.52
C ASP A 3 -56.93 -40.15 -37.44
N SER A 4 -56.28 -39.45 -36.59
CA SER A 4 -56.39 -39.52 -35.11
C SER A 4 -55.16 -38.86 -34.50
N LEU A 5 -55.17 -37.59 -34.04
CA LEU A 5 -55.56 -37.03 -32.75
C LEU A 5 -54.70 -37.54 -31.56
N ASP A 6 -53.98 -36.55 -31.02
CA ASP A 6 -53.74 -36.21 -29.62
C ASP A 6 -53.34 -37.29 -28.59
N ASP A 7 -52.13 -37.12 -28.07
CA ASP A 7 -51.89 -37.40 -26.64
C ASP A 7 -50.94 -36.31 -26.03
N PRO A 8 -51.47 -35.42 -25.18
CA PRO A 8 -50.69 -34.42 -24.50
C PRO A 8 -50.35 -34.84 -23.06
N ASN A 9 -49.60 -35.94 -22.86
CA ASN A 9 -49.09 -36.28 -21.54
C ASN A 9 -47.85 -37.17 -21.60
N SER A 10 -46.76 -36.66 -22.15
CA SER A 10 -45.45 -37.26 -21.84
C SER A 10 -44.78 -36.44 -20.73
N VAL A 11 -44.97 -36.95 -19.53
CA VAL A 11 -44.31 -36.56 -18.30
C VAL A 11 -42.80 -36.65 -18.48
N LEU A 12 -42.10 -35.51 -18.41
CA LEU A 12 -40.66 -35.43 -18.24
C LEU A 12 -40.29 -36.09 -16.90
N PRO A 13 -39.26 -36.95 -16.80
CA PRO A 13 -38.79 -37.47 -15.55
C PRO A 13 -38.13 -36.32 -14.76
N SER A 14 -38.61 -36.13 -13.56
CA SER A 14 -38.01 -35.30 -12.50
C SER A 14 -36.61 -35.84 -12.20
N ASP A 15 -35.61 -35.00 -12.39
CA ASP A 15 -34.24 -35.23 -11.97
C ASP A 15 -34.17 -35.18 -10.43
N PRO A 16 -33.80 -36.26 -9.76
CA PRO A 16 -33.58 -36.24 -8.32
C PRO A 16 -32.10 -36.05 -8.05
N THR A 17 -31.81 -35.15 -7.13
CA THR A 17 -30.53 -34.97 -6.44
C THR A 17 -29.73 -33.71 -6.81
N VAL A 18 -30.27 -32.59 -6.39
CA VAL A 18 -29.40 -31.48 -5.95
C VAL A 18 -29.05 -31.77 -4.50
N ASP A 19 -27.81 -32.20 -4.29
CA ASP A 19 -27.25 -32.42 -2.96
C ASP A 19 -27.21 -31.16 -2.15
N GLU A 20 -28.10 -31.02 -1.16
CA GLU A 20 -28.19 -29.90 -0.20
C GLU A 20 -27.03 -29.84 0.80
N SER A 21 -25.94 -30.58 0.59
CA SER A 21 -24.83 -30.65 1.55
C SER A 21 -23.85 -29.44 1.51
N TYR A 22 -23.96 -28.54 0.53
CA TYR A 22 -22.99 -27.49 0.35
C TYR A 22 -23.31 -26.13 1.04
N THR A 23 -24.46 -26.00 1.69
CA THR A 23 -24.88 -24.75 2.36
C THR A 23 -24.70 -24.70 3.87
N ARG A 24 -23.92 -25.64 4.47
CA ARG A 24 -23.82 -25.75 5.95
C ARG A 24 -22.49 -25.34 6.58
N HIS A 25 -21.60 -24.62 5.92
CA HIS A 25 -20.32 -24.21 6.51
C HIS A 25 -20.08 -22.70 6.54
N SER A 26 -21.06 -21.93 7.00
CA SER A 26 -20.79 -20.55 7.41
C SER A 26 -21.76 -20.06 8.50
N ARG A 27 -21.69 -20.69 9.69
CA ARG A 27 -22.21 -20.07 10.90
C ARG A 27 -21.03 -19.75 11.83
N PRO A 28 -20.89 -18.51 12.29
CA PRO A 28 -19.85 -18.14 13.25
C PRO A 28 -20.17 -18.77 14.61
N VAL A 29 -19.24 -19.54 15.14
CA VAL A 29 -19.27 -20.08 16.49
C VAL A 29 -19.05 -18.95 17.48
N LYS A 30 -20.08 -18.64 18.29
CA LYS A 30 -19.97 -17.74 19.45
C LYS A 30 -19.08 -18.39 20.53
N PRO A 31 -18.12 -17.69 21.13
CA PRO A 31 -17.39 -18.20 22.27
C PRO A 31 -18.29 -18.34 23.48
N ARG A 32 -18.29 -19.50 24.07
CA ARG A 32 -18.98 -19.87 25.29
C ARG A 32 -18.24 -19.26 26.50
N ALA A 33 -18.91 -18.38 27.24
CA ALA A 33 -18.46 -17.88 28.52
C ALA A 33 -18.24 -19.02 29.51
N ARG A 34 -17.05 -19.13 30.08
CA ARG A 34 -16.79 -19.93 31.28
C ARG A 34 -16.85 -19.02 32.50
N SER A 35 -17.86 -19.24 33.29
CA SER A 35 -18.01 -18.79 34.68
C SER A 35 -17.24 -19.72 35.61
N GLY A 36 -16.65 -19.17 36.65
CA GLY A 36 -16.23 -19.95 37.83
C GLY A 36 -14.96 -19.34 38.45
N ALA A 37 -15.16 -18.58 39.47
CA ALA A 37 -15.12 -18.74 40.88
C ALA A 37 -13.75 -18.35 41.52
N ARG A 38 -13.82 -17.26 42.27
CA ARG A 38 -13.44 -17.02 43.66
C ARG A 38 -12.27 -17.79 44.24
N ALA A 39 -11.27 -17.03 44.69
CA ALA A 39 -10.77 -17.11 46.08
C ALA A 39 -9.92 -15.88 46.40
N ALA A 40 -10.13 -15.39 47.51
CA ALA A 40 -9.71 -14.37 48.40
C ALA A 40 -8.32 -14.65 49.05
N GLY A 41 -7.69 -13.59 49.51
CA GLY A 41 -6.48 -13.58 50.35
C GLY A 41 -5.79 -12.23 50.17
N GLU A 42 -6.12 -11.23 50.89
CA GLU A 42 -5.57 -10.62 52.12
C GLU A 42 -4.05 -10.83 52.29
N GLU A 43 -3.31 -9.74 52.35
CA GLU A 43 -2.71 -8.99 53.45
C GLU A 43 -1.64 -8.01 52.95
N ARG A 44 -1.79 -6.69 53.23
CA ARG A 44 -1.14 -5.87 54.26
C ARG A 44 0.40 -5.77 54.21
N GLY A 45 0.79 -4.52 54.24
CA GLY A 45 2.08 -4.05 54.68
C GLY A 45 2.59 -2.89 53.83
N SER A 46 2.32 -1.69 54.13
CA SER A 46 2.79 -0.78 55.16
C SER A 46 4.25 -0.34 54.99
N ALA A 47 4.32 0.97 54.90
CA ALA A 47 5.30 1.88 55.51
C ALA A 47 6.42 2.43 54.62
N THR A 48 6.33 3.72 54.34
CA THR A 48 7.08 4.84 54.96
C THR A 48 8.52 5.07 54.49
N GLY A 49 8.75 6.33 54.19
CA GLY A 49 10.00 7.02 54.41
C GLY A 49 10.41 7.91 53.26
N ALA A 50 9.99 9.18 53.25
CA ALA A 50 10.68 10.35 53.76
C ALA A 50 11.97 10.65 52.99
N ALA A 51 11.96 11.72 52.20
CA ALA A 51 12.33 13.11 52.55
C ALA A 51 13.82 13.40 52.40
N ASN A 52 14.05 14.52 51.84
CA ASN A 52 15.12 15.54 51.98
C ASN A 52 15.95 15.72 50.70
N ALA A 53 15.87 16.87 50.16
CA ALA A 53 16.21 18.25 50.55
C ALA A 53 17.43 18.74 49.77
N ALA A 54 17.19 19.79 49.05
CA ALA A 54 17.92 21.07 49.03
C ALA A 54 19.40 21.05 48.60
N GLY A 55 19.67 21.93 47.65
CA GLY A 55 21.01 22.41 47.32
C GLY A 55 20.96 23.54 46.29
N ALA A 56 20.60 24.72 46.72
CA ALA A 56 20.79 25.98 46.03
C ALA A 56 22.23 26.46 46.11
N LYS A 57 22.71 27.15 45.06
CA LYS A 57 23.75 28.24 44.98
C LYS A 57 24.54 28.00 43.67
N GLY A 58 24.80 28.97 42.80
CA GLY A 58 25.09 30.32 43.06
C GLY A 58 25.21 31.11 41.75
N ARG A 59 24.71 32.27 41.81
CA ARG A 59 24.83 33.40 40.95
C ARG A 59 26.31 33.83 40.83
N LYS A 60 26.81 34.10 39.59
CA LYS A 60 27.85 35.13 39.41
C LYS A 60 27.57 35.89 38.10
N ALA A 61 27.24 37.12 38.32
CA ALA A 61 27.29 38.20 37.37
C ALA A 61 28.76 38.60 37.13
N ALA A 62 29.14 38.86 35.90
CA ALA A 62 30.31 39.65 35.60
C ALA A 62 29.96 40.58 34.44
N THR A 63 29.88 41.84 34.79
CA THR A 63 29.91 43.04 33.99
C THR A 63 31.30 43.22 33.37
N GLY A 64 31.36 43.76 32.14
CA GLY A 64 32.59 44.46 31.76
C GLY A 64 32.86 44.56 30.27
N ALA A 65 32.66 45.78 29.80
CA ALA A 65 33.50 46.55 28.88
C ALA A 65 33.24 46.51 27.37
N ALA A 66 32.73 47.61 26.93
CA ALA A 66 32.76 48.13 25.58
C ALA A 66 34.21 48.28 25.07
N SER A 67 34.46 47.84 23.85
CA SER A 67 35.63 48.28 23.09
C SER A 67 35.21 48.61 21.66
N THR A 68 35.13 49.87 21.42
CA THR A 68 35.18 50.55 20.12
C THR A 68 36.48 50.18 19.41
N LYS A 69 36.40 49.63 18.20
CA LYS A 69 37.55 49.59 17.28
C LYS A 69 37.13 49.91 15.86
N GLU A 70 37.55 50.98 15.47
CA GLU A 70 37.88 51.65 14.21
C GLU A 70 37.71 50.88 12.91
N ARG A 71 37.09 51.56 11.99
CA ARG A 71 36.89 51.30 10.56
C ARG A 71 38.22 51.53 9.81
N PRO A 72 38.77 50.60 9.05
CA PRO A 72 39.85 50.89 8.12
C PRO A 72 39.31 51.38 6.77
N THR A 73 39.91 52.42 6.33
CA THR A 73 39.76 53.15 5.08
C THR A 73 40.04 52.33 3.85
N ARG A 74 39.29 52.59 2.79
CA ARG A 74 39.42 52.12 1.43
C ARG A 74 40.85 52.28 0.90
N GLY A 75 41.52 51.14 0.69
CA GLY A 75 42.68 51.05 -0.19
C GLY A 75 42.23 50.77 -1.63
N ARG A 76 42.49 51.74 -2.50
CA ARG A 76 42.32 51.69 -3.95
C ARG A 76 43.42 50.76 -4.51
N ALA A 77 43.16 49.50 -4.75
CA ALA A 77 44.07 48.61 -5.45
C ALA A 77 44.03 48.91 -6.95
N LYS A 78 45.20 49.18 -7.51
CA LYS A 78 45.48 49.35 -8.94
C LYS A 78 45.12 48.03 -9.66
N ALA A 79 44.37 48.16 -10.74
CA ALA A 79 44.13 47.07 -11.69
C ALA A 79 45.46 46.71 -12.39
N ASP A 80 45.81 45.42 -12.32
CA ASP A 80 46.86 44.79 -13.12
C ASP A 80 46.18 44.23 -14.39
N PRO A 81 46.57 44.62 -15.60
CA PRO A 81 45.89 44.23 -16.83
C PRO A 81 46.52 43.01 -17.51
N SER A 82 46.91 41.99 -16.79
CA SER A 82 47.49 40.78 -17.42
C SER A 82 47.10 39.46 -16.71
N VAL A 83 45.80 39.16 -16.69
CA VAL A 83 45.36 37.77 -16.53
C VAL A 83 44.29 37.49 -17.59
N THR A 84 44.72 37.15 -18.76
CA THR A 84 43.89 36.40 -19.72
C THR A 84 43.75 34.98 -19.17
N THR A 85 42.73 34.71 -18.38
CA THR A 85 42.32 33.37 -18.05
C THR A 85 41.38 32.86 -19.15
N ASP A 86 41.81 31.81 -19.81
CA ASP A 86 41.03 30.97 -20.69
C ASP A 86 39.75 30.49 -19.98
N GLU A 87 38.65 31.21 -20.12
CA GLU A 87 37.29 30.74 -19.80
C GLU A 87 36.73 29.96 -20.99
N ALA A 88 37.46 28.97 -21.48
CA ALA A 88 36.95 28.02 -22.44
C ALA A 88 36.76 26.66 -21.76
N GLY A 89 35.58 26.41 -21.24
CA GLY A 89 35.22 25.06 -20.78
C GLY A 89 34.36 24.93 -19.51
N ALA A 90 33.88 25.99 -18.90
CA ALA A 90 32.92 25.83 -17.82
C ALA A 90 31.56 25.46 -18.41
N GLU A 91 31.15 24.18 -18.27
CA GLU A 91 29.77 23.78 -18.54
C GLU A 91 28.80 24.76 -17.81
N PRO A 92 27.77 25.26 -18.51
CA PRO A 92 26.86 26.21 -17.91
C PRO A 92 26.16 25.55 -16.72
N THR A 93 26.51 25.98 -15.53
CA THR A 93 25.80 25.55 -14.32
C THR A 93 24.29 25.80 -14.51
N PRO A 94 23.44 24.80 -14.34
CA PRO A 94 22.00 24.98 -14.54
C PRO A 94 21.49 26.13 -13.67
N ARG A 95 20.95 27.15 -14.29
CA ARG A 95 20.37 28.31 -13.55
C ARG A 95 19.29 27.76 -12.60
N PRO A 96 19.33 28.15 -11.31
CA PRO A 96 18.27 27.74 -10.38
C PRO A 96 16.91 28.21 -10.92
N LEU A 97 15.94 27.29 -10.96
CA LEU A 97 14.58 27.60 -11.40
C LEU A 97 14.01 28.74 -10.55
N SER A 98 13.30 29.68 -11.19
CA SER A 98 12.49 30.64 -10.48
C SER A 98 11.49 29.96 -9.55
N ALA A 99 11.00 30.63 -8.50
CA ALA A 99 10.02 30.07 -7.58
C ALA A 99 8.80 29.52 -8.32
N ASP A 100 8.33 30.22 -9.34
CA ASP A 100 7.19 29.83 -10.18
C ASP A 100 7.50 28.60 -11.06
N GLY A 101 8.71 28.54 -11.62
CA GLY A 101 9.13 27.40 -12.42
C GLY A 101 9.23 26.11 -11.60
N TRP A 102 9.72 26.21 -10.36
CA TRP A 102 9.77 25.08 -9.43
C TRP A 102 8.35 24.59 -9.05
N TYR A 103 7.44 25.51 -8.70
CA TYR A 103 6.06 25.18 -8.33
C TYR A 103 5.32 24.50 -9.48
N ARG A 104 5.41 25.06 -10.69
CA ARG A 104 4.80 24.47 -11.90
C ARG A 104 5.32 23.06 -12.17
N ARG A 105 6.64 22.83 -12.09
CA ARG A 105 7.22 21.51 -12.28
C ARG A 105 6.67 20.50 -11.27
N LYS A 106 6.57 20.88 -9.99
CA LYS A 106 6.01 20.02 -8.94
C LYS A 106 4.54 19.72 -9.18
N LEU A 107 3.76 20.72 -9.55
CA LEU A 107 2.35 20.57 -9.86
C LEU A 107 2.14 19.65 -11.07
N CYS A 108 2.86 19.87 -12.17
CA CYS A 108 2.78 19.01 -13.35
C CYS A 108 3.12 17.56 -13.01
N ARG A 109 4.20 17.31 -12.29
CA ARG A 109 4.58 15.96 -11.87
C ARG A 109 3.50 15.28 -11.04
N ARG A 110 2.86 16.02 -10.13
CA ARG A 110 1.74 15.53 -9.35
C ARG A 110 0.55 15.15 -10.21
N LEU A 111 0.15 16.05 -11.10
CA LEU A 111 -0.95 15.80 -12.01
C LEU A 111 -0.67 14.56 -12.87
N VAL A 112 0.54 14.44 -13.41
CA VAL A 112 0.97 13.23 -14.13
C VAL A 112 0.85 12.00 -13.24
N GLY A 113 1.33 12.06 -11.99
CA GLY A 113 1.22 10.94 -11.05
C GLY A 113 -0.22 10.53 -10.76
N VAL A 114 -1.10 11.50 -10.48
CA VAL A 114 -2.53 11.25 -10.24
C VAL A 114 -3.20 10.64 -11.47
N VAL A 115 -3.00 11.24 -12.66
CA VAL A 115 -3.56 10.74 -13.92
C VAL A 115 -3.04 9.33 -14.23
N SER A 116 -1.75 9.08 -14.02
CA SER A 116 -1.16 7.74 -14.20
C SER A 116 -1.77 6.71 -13.26
N CYS A 117 -1.98 7.05 -11.99
CA CYS A 117 -2.65 6.16 -11.03
C CYS A 117 -4.09 5.86 -11.45
N ILE A 118 -4.86 6.86 -11.87
CA ILE A 118 -6.25 6.68 -12.35
C ILE A 118 -6.27 5.81 -13.62
N ALA A 119 -5.44 6.13 -14.60
CA ALA A 119 -5.36 5.38 -15.85
C ALA A 119 -4.93 3.92 -15.62
N ALA A 120 -3.93 3.69 -14.74
CA ALA A 120 -3.51 2.35 -14.37
C ALA A 120 -4.62 1.59 -13.62
N THR A 121 -5.34 2.25 -12.70
CA THR A 121 -6.51 1.66 -12.03
C THR A 121 -7.57 1.21 -13.04
N ALA A 122 -7.92 2.08 -13.98
CA ALA A 122 -8.90 1.76 -15.02
C ALA A 122 -8.44 0.59 -15.92
N LEU A 123 -7.18 0.62 -16.36
CA LEU A 123 -6.61 -0.42 -17.21
C LEU A 123 -6.57 -1.78 -16.49
N ILE A 124 -6.05 -1.82 -15.27
CA ILE A 124 -5.96 -3.07 -14.49
C ILE A 124 -7.36 -3.59 -14.16
N SER A 125 -8.29 -2.71 -13.78
CA SER A 125 -9.68 -3.11 -13.54
C SER A 125 -10.33 -3.69 -14.80
N TYR A 126 -10.10 -3.08 -15.95
CA TYR A 126 -10.62 -3.60 -17.21
C TYR A 126 -10.03 -4.97 -17.55
N THR A 127 -8.72 -5.12 -17.53
CA THR A 127 -8.06 -6.40 -17.84
C THR A 127 -8.43 -7.50 -16.84
N ALA A 128 -8.43 -7.21 -15.55
CA ALA A 128 -8.76 -8.20 -14.52
C ALA A 128 -10.25 -8.60 -14.49
N LEU A 129 -11.16 -7.74 -14.97
CA LEU A 129 -12.60 -8.00 -14.89
C LEU A 129 -13.24 -8.35 -16.24
N ARG A 130 -12.72 -7.85 -17.36
CA ARG A 130 -13.36 -7.92 -18.66
C ARG A 130 -12.57 -8.71 -19.70
N ASP A 131 -11.33 -9.06 -19.43
CA ASP A 131 -10.51 -9.88 -20.30
C ASP A 131 -10.34 -11.29 -19.72
N ALA A 132 -10.53 -12.32 -20.54
CA ALA A 132 -10.46 -13.71 -20.12
C ALA A 132 -9.04 -14.10 -19.66
N TYR A 133 -8.00 -13.70 -20.40
CA TYR A 133 -6.61 -13.93 -20.00
C TYR A 133 -6.25 -13.17 -18.72
N GLY A 134 -6.74 -11.95 -18.59
CA GLY A 134 -6.56 -11.15 -17.37
C GLY A 134 -7.21 -11.80 -16.15
N GLN A 135 -8.44 -12.31 -16.28
CA GLN A 135 -9.10 -13.07 -15.21
C GLN A 135 -8.32 -14.33 -14.81
N VAL A 136 -7.82 -15.06 -15.80
CA VAL A 136 -7.01 -16.26 -15.59
C VAL A 136 -5.72 -15.90 -14.86
N LEU A 137 -4.94 -14.95 -15.39
CA LEU A 137 -3.66 -14.56 -14.81
C LEU A 137 -3.81 -14.08 -13.37
N ASP A 138 -4.79 -13.23 -13.12
CA ASP A 138 -5.07 -12.67 -11.80
C ASP A 138 -5.45 -13.76 -10.77
N THR A 139 -6.28 -14.72 -11.18
CA THR A 139 -6.74 -15.80 -10.32
C THR A 139 -5.65 -16.85 -10.07
N ILE A 140 -4.89 -17.25 -11.09
CA ILE A 140 -3.84 -18.26 -10.94
C ILE A 140 -2.65 -17.75 -10.09
N LEU A 141 -2.36 -16.45 -10.15
CA LEU A 141 -1.37 -15.80 -9.28
C LEU A 141 -1.81 -15.84 -7.81
N MET A 142 -3.10 -15.58 -7.53
CA MET A 142 -3.66 -15.71 -6.18
C MET A 142 -3.58 -17.16 -5.70
N GLU A 143 -4.02 -18.12 -6.52
CA GLU A 143 -3.99 -19.53 -6.16
C GLU A 143 -2.58 -20.05 -5.91
N GLY A 144 -1.60 -19.61 -6.72
CA GLY A 144 -0.18 -19.90 -6.49
C GLY A 144 0.29 -19.37 -5.13
N THR A 145 -0.16 -18.19 -4.72
CA THR A 145 0.15 -17.61 -3.42
C THR A 145 -0.48 -18.42 -2.28
N MET A 146 -1.76 -18.75 -2.38
CA MET A 146 -2.48 -19.57 -1.39
C MET A 146 -1.82 -20.94 -1.20
N ARG A 147 -1.54 -21.68 -2.28
CA ARG A 147 -0.92 -23.00 -2.22
C ARG A 147 0.49 -22.98 -1.63
N SER A 148 1.26 -21.91 -1.93
CA SER A 148 2.63 -21.77 -1.43
C SER A 148 2.68 -21.38 0.04
N ALA A 149 1.63 -20.79 0.56
CA ALA A 149 1.59 -20.14 1.86
C ALA A 149 0.82 -20.92 2.94
N ARG A 150 0.35 -22.12 2.67
CA ARG A 150 -0.44 -22.93 3.61
C ARG A 150 0.14 -23.06 5.02
N HIS A 151 1.47 -23.02 5.15
CA HIS A 151 2.15 -23.09 6.44
C HIS A 151 2.14 -21.77 7.22
N TYR A 152 1.74 -20.65 6.58
CA TYR A 152 1.74 -19.30 7.15
C TYR A 152 0.35 -18.74 7.41
N GLU A 153 -0.70 -19.58 7.36
CA GLU A 153 -2.10 -19.18 7.52
C GLU A 153 -2.35 -18.44 8.83
N ALA A 154 -1.86 -18.98 9.96
CA ALA A 154 -2.01 -18.32 11.26
C ALA A 154 -1.33 -16.94 11.31
N PHE A 155 -0.20 -16.79 10.61
CA PHE A 155 0.49 -15.50 10.53
C PHE A 155 -0.26 -14.51 9.64
N SER A 156 -0.78 -14.96 8.49
CA SER A 156 -1.56 -14.09 7.60
C SER A 156 -2.85 -13.60 8.27
N MET A 157 -3.55 -14.47 9.00
CA MET A 157 -4.72 -14.11 9.81
C MET A 157 -4.39 -13.08 10.90
N LEU A 158 -3.23 -13.20 11.54
CA LEU A 158 -2.77 -12.19 12.51
C LEU A 158 -2.58 -10.83 11.83
N VAL A 159 -1.91 -10.81 10.67
CA VAL A 159 -1.64 -9.56 9.93
C VAL A 159 -2.94 -8.91 9.46
N THR A 160 -3.86 -9.68 8.85
CA THR A 160 -5.15 -9.17 8.39
C THR A 160 -6.03 -8.69 9.53
N GLY A 161 -5.99 -9.38 10.68
CA GLY A 161 -6.68 -9.00 11.91
C GLY A 161 -6.21 -7.66 12.52
N LEU A 162 -4.99 -7.21 12.22
CA LEU A 162 -4.51 -5.89 12.62
C LEU A 162 -5.24 -4.75 11.91
N VAL A 163 -5.87 -5.00 10.75
CA VAL A 163 -6.75 -4.02 10.10
C VAL A 163 -8.16 -4.16 10.65
N SER A 164 -8.31 -3.88 11.92
CA SER A 164 -9.60 -3.83 12.60
C SER A 164 -10.00 -2.38 12.88
N VAL A 165 -11.31 -2.12 13.05
CA VAL A 165 -11.81 -0.75 13.32
C VAL A 165 -11.10 -0.09 14.51
N PRO A 166 -10.87 -0.76 15.67
CA PRO A 166 -10.16 -0.15 16.79
C PRO A 166 -8.73 0.25 16.44
N VAL A 167 -8.00 -0.58 15.70
CA VAL A 167 -6.61 -0.28 15.28
C VAL A 167 -6.59 0.89 14.30
N LEU A 168 -7.53 0.96 13.36
CA LEU A 168 -7.66 2.06 12.41
C LEU A 168 -7.92 3.39 13.13
N VAL A 169 -8.84 3.39 14.10
CA VAL A 169 -9.12 4.56 14.94
C VAL A 169 -7.86 4.95 15.72
N GLY A 170 -7.18 3.99 16.35
CA GLY A 170 -5.96 4.24 17.12
C GLY A 170 -4.85 4.86 16.26
N VAL A 171 -4.59 4.32 15.08
CA VAL A 171 -3.59 4.88 14.15
C VAL A 171 -4.02 6.25 13.64
N GLY A 172 -5.30 6.43 13.29
CA GLY A 172 -5.86 7.73 12.86
C GLY A 172 -5.68 8.79 13.93
N VAL A 173 -6.00 8.48 15.18
CA VAL A 173 -5.78 9.35 16.34
C VAL A 173 -4.29 9.64 16.52
N GLY A 174 -3.42 8.64 16.42
CA GLY A 174 -1.96 8.81 16.50
C GLY A 174 -1.41 9.77 15.45
N VAL A 175 -1.85 9.64 14.20
CA VAL A 175 -1.49 10.55 13.10
C VAL A 175 -2.00 11.97 13.38
N ALA A 176 -3.25 12.11 13.87
CA ALA A 176 -3.83 13.40 14.22
C ALA A 176 -3.08 14.07 15.38
N LEU A 177 -2.74 13.33 16.43
CA LEU A 177 -1.95 13.83 17.56
C LEU A 177 -0.54 14.24 17.13
N LEU A 178 0.12 13.46 16.28
CA LEU A 178 1.44 13.81 15.74
C LEU A 178 1.37 15.09 14.91
N ALA A 179 0.35 15.27 14.10
CA ALA A 179 0.16 16.48 13.31
C ALA A 179 -0.18 17.70 14.21
N ALA A 180 -0.99 17.52 15.26
CA ALA A 180 -1.33 18.54 16.24
C ALA A 180 -0.07 18.97 17.04
N ALA A 181 0.71 18.02 17.54
CA ALA A 181 1.98 18.28 18.22
C ALA A 181 2.95 19.09 17.37
N ARG A 182 2.89 18.93 16.05
CA ARG A 182 3.69 19.69 15.10
C ARG A 182 3.08 21.03 14.70
N ARG A 183 1.96 21.42 15.30
CA ARG A 183 1.19 22.65 14.97
C ARG A 183 0.88 22.79 13.47
N ARG A 184 0.61 21.66 12.78
CA ARG A 184 0.33 21.59 11.34
C ARG A 184 -1.03 20.96 11.06
N ALA A 185 -2.10 21.59 11.56
CA ALA A 185 -3.48 21.10 11.40
C ALA A 185 -3.88 20.89 9.93
N THR A 186 -3.40 21.73 9.01
CA THR A 186 -3.65 21.57 7.57
C THR A 186 -3.06 20.29 7.00
N LEU A 187 -1.92 19.84 7.55
CA LEU A 187 -1.28 18.60 7.13
C LEU A 187 -2.07 17.37 7.60
N ALA A 188 -2.60 17.42 8.84
CA ALA A 188 -3.49 16.40 9.37
C ALA A 188 -4.77 16.29 8.54
N GLY A 189 -5.40 17.44 8.23
CA GLY A 189 -6.62 17.47 7.41
C GLY A 189 -6.40 16.87 6.01
N ARG A 190 -5.26 17.15 5.38
CA ARG A 190 -4.90 16.56 4.06
C ARG A 190 -4.63 15.06 4.14
N ALA A 191 -3.90 14.60 5.16
CA ALA A 191 -3.65 13.18 5.38
C ALA A 191 -4.96 12.44 5.65
N LEU A 192 -5.82 12.97 6.52
CA LEU A 192 -7.13 12.40 6.80
C LEU A 192 -8.03 12.39 5.56
N GLY A 193 -8.05 13.49 4.80
CA GLY A 193 -8.78 13.57 3.53
C GLY A 193 -8.34 12.52 2.53
N ALA A 194 -7.03 12.23 2.43
CA ALA A 194 -6.51 11.16 1.57
C ALA A 194 -6.98 9.78 2.06
N VAL A 195 -6.94 9.51 3.37
CA VAL A 195 -7.42 8.25 3.95
C VAL A 195 -8.91 8.05 3.68
N ILE A 196 -9.74 9.04 4.00
CA ILE A 196 -11.20 8.95 3.81
C ILE A 196 -11.53 8.84 2.31
N GLY A 197 -10.96 9.72 1.48
CA GLY A 197 -11.22 9.76 0.05
C GLY A 197 -10.88 8.45 -0.65
N ALA A 198 -9.72 7.86 -0.34
CA ALA A 198 -9.32 6.58 -0.94
C ALA A 198 -10.23 5.43 -0.48
N ASN A 199 -10.56 5.36 0.81
CA ASN A 199 -11.43 4.30 1.32
C ASN A 199 -12.86 4.41 0.77
N VAL A 200 -13.43 5.61 0.74
CA VAL A 200 -14.75 5.85 0.12
C VAL A 200 -14.74 5.51 -1.36
N THR A 201 -13.71 5.94 -2.10
CA THR A 201 -13.56 5.59 -3.52
C THR A 201 -13.49 4.08 -3.73
N THR A 202 -12.71 3.36 -2.89
CA THR A 202 -12.61 1.91 -2.92
C THR A 202 -13.97 1.24 -2.73
N GLN A 203 -14.76 1.66 -1.74
CA GLN A 203 -16.09 1.09 -1.51
C GLN A 203 -17.05 1.40 -2.66
N ILE A 204 -17.09 2.65 -3.14
CA ILE A 204 -17.94 3.02 -4.28
C ILE A 204 -17.59 2.18 -5.52
N LEU A 205 -16.32 2.03 -5.84
CA LEU A 205 -15.88 1.23 -6.97
C LEU A 205 -16.27 -0.25 -6.80
N LYS A 206 -16.06 -0.82 -5.60
CA LYS A 206 -16.33 -2.21 -5.32
C LYS A 206 -17.81 -2.55 -5.36
N ASP A 207 -18.65 -1.71 -4.75
CA ASP A 207 -20.04 -2.05 -4.50
C ASP A 207 -21.00 -1.57 -5.61
N TYR A 208 -20.63 -0.49 -6.34
CA TYR A 208 -21.55 0.16 -7.28
C TYR A 208 -21.04 0.26 -8.73
N VAL A 209 -19.72 0.20 -8.97
CA VAL A 209 -19.16 0.48 -10.31
C VAL A 209 -18.60 -0.76 -10.97
N LEU A 210 -17.82 -1.54 -10.23
CA LEU A 210 -17.08 -2.67 -10.78
C LEU A 210 -17.86 -3.97 -10.60
N THR A 211 -18.05 -4.68 -11.69
CA THR A 211 -18.66 -6.02 -11.71
C THR A 211 -17.73 -7.00 -12.39
N ARG A 212 -17.67 -8.23 -11.87
CA ARG A 212 -16.88 -9.32 -12.46
C ARG A 212 -17.81 -10.29 -13.17
N PRO A 213 -17.97 -10.21 -14.51
CA PRO A 213 -18.75 -11.20 -15.26
C PRO A 213 -18.04 -12.56 -15.26
N SER A 214 -18.81 -13.63 -15.34
CA SER A 214 -18.27 -14.96 -15.63
C SER A 214 -17.90 -15.00 -17.11
N LEU A 215 -16.61 -15.26 -17.39
CA LEU A 215 -16.10 -15.45 -18.77
C LEU A 215 -15.85 -16.92 -19.07
N GLY A 216 -16.33 -17.85 -18.21
CA GLY A 216 -16.18 -19.29 -18.37
C GLY A 216 -14.76 -19.81 -18.19
N VAL A 217 -13.86 -19.03 -17.58
CA VAL A 217 -12.44 -19.38 -17.46
C VAL A 217 -11.97 -19.56 -16.01
N THR A 218 -12.76 -19.12 -15.05
CA THR A 218 -12.48 -19.27 -13.61
C THR A 218 -13.77 -19.54 -12.85
N THR A 219 -13.70 -20.24 -11.72
CA THR A 219 -14.88 -20.56 -10.89
C THR A 219 -15.17 -19.51 -9.82
N GLY A 220 -14.21 -18.72 -9.39
CA GLY A 220 -14.40 -17.67 -8.38
C GLY A 220 -14.96 -16.37 -8.98
N VAL A 221 -16.27 -16.18 -8.96
CA VAL A 221 -16.96 -15.12 -9.70
C VAL A 221 -17.20 -13.83 -8.89
N VAL A 222 -16.98 -13.84 -7.58
CA VAL A 222 -17.27 -12.66 -6.73
C VAL A 222 -16.27 -11.55 -7.01
N ASN A 223 -16.79 -10.33 -7.24
CA ASN A 223 -15.94 -9.15 -7.37
C ASN A 223 -15.34 -8.78 -6.01
N SER A 224 -14.02 -8.83 -5.91
CA SER A 224 -13.26 -8.43 -4.73
C SER A 224 -12.46 -7.14 -4.93
N LEU A 225 -12.45 -6.60 -6.15
CA LEU A 225 -11.69 -5.43 -6.59
C LEU A 225 -12.42 -4.12 -6.27
N PRO A 226 -11.76 -3.13 -5.64
CA PRO A 226 -10.44 -3.14 -5.04
C PRO A 226 -10.40 -3.67 -3.59
N SER A 227 -9.20 -3.99 -3.06
CA SER A 227 -9.03 -4.48 -1.70
C SER A 227 -9.16 -3.39 -0.64
N GLY A 228 -10.11 -3.51 0.28
CA GLY A 228 -10.29 -2.58 1.40
C GLY A 228 -9.13 -2.63 2.40
N HIS A 229 -8.65 -3.82 2.80
CA HIS A 229 -7.52 -4.00 3.71
C HIS A 229 -6.25 -3.34 3.17
N THR A 230 -5.96 -3.58 1.89
CA THR A 230 -4.80 -2.95 1.22
C THR A 230 -4.97 -1.43 1.14
N THR A 231 -6.16 -0.91 0.80
CA THR A 231 -6.41 0.55 0.76
C THR A 231 -6.10 1.20 2.10
N VAL A 232 -6.56 0.61 3.19
CA VAL A 232 -6.27 1.08 4.54
C VAL A 232 -4.77 1.04 4.83
N ALA A 233 -4.11 -0.09 4.60
CA ALA A 233 -2.68 -0.25 4.89
C ALA A 233 -1.83 0.77 4.12
N VAL A 234 -2.12 0.98 2.83
CA VAL A 234 -1.40 1.94 1.99
C VAL A 234 -1.68 3.38 2.42
N THR A 235 -2.94 3.75 2.64
CA THR A 235 -3.29 5.12 3.01
C THR A 235 -2.71 5.55 4.34
N LEU A 236 -2.70 4.66 5.34
CA LEU A 236 -2.07 4.93 6.64
C LEU A 236 -0.55 5.10 6.51
N SER A 237 0.10 4.27 5.70
CA SER A 237 1.53 4.39 5.41
C SER A 237 1.86 5.72 4.73
N LEU A 238 1.07 6.11 3.72
CA LEU A 238 1.25 7.38 3.02
C LEU A 238 0.96 8.59 3.91
N ALA A 239 -0.07 8.51 4.77
CA ALA A 239 -0.37 9.54 5.75
C ALA A 239 0.78 9.72 6.75
N LEU A 240 1.36 8.62 7.25
CA LEU A 240 2.53 8.65 8.11
C LEU A 240 3.73 9.34 7.43
N ILE A 241 4.04 9.00 6.17
CA ILE A 241 5.14 9.60 5.39
C ILE A 241 4.92 11.11 5.23
N VAL A 242 3.69 11.53 4.91
CA VAL A 242 3.35 12.95 4.72
C VAL A 242 3.50 13.74 6.02
N VAL A 243 3.13 13.16 7.17
CA VAL A 243 3.18 13.83 8.49
C VAL A 243 4.54 13.66 9.17
N ALA A 244 5.35 12.66 8.82
CA ALA A 244 6.62 12.35 9.46
C ALA A 244 7.62 13.52 9.46
N PRO A 245 8.42 13.70 10.53
CA PRO A 245 9.55 14.60 10.54
C PRO A 245 10.62 14.14 9.55
N GLN A 246 11.48 15.06 9.11
CA GLN A 246 12.50 14.80 8.08
C GLN A 246 13.38 13.57 8.40
N TRP A 247 13.82 13.44 9.66
CA TRP A 247 14.69 12.34 10.09
C TRP A 247 14.00 10.98 10.06
N PHE A 248 12.66 10.94 10.21
CA PHE A 248 11.88 9.70 10.26
C PHE A 248 11.20 9.36 8.92
N ARG A 249 11.17 10.27 7.95
CA ARG A 249 10.47 10.08 6.68
C ARG A 249 11.05 8.92 5.87
N GLY A 250 12.38 8.81 5.77
CA GLY A 250 13.03 7.67 5.11
C GLY A 250 12.67 6.33 5.75
N PRO A 251 12.88 6.14 7.05
CA PRO A 251 12.42 4.95 7.77
C PRO A 251 10.93 4.69 7.59
N SER A 252 10.06 5.71 7.70
CA SER A 252 8.61 5.53 7.53
C SER A 252 8.22 5.06 6.13
N ALA A 253 8.94 5.46 5.08
CA ALA A 253 8.71 4.97 3.73
C ALA A 253 9.03 3.47 3.61
N TRP A 254 10.15 3.00 4.15
CA TRP A 254 10.53 1.60 4.13
C TRP A 254 9.61 0.73 5.01
N ILE A 255 9.28 1.20 6.22
CA ILE A 255 8.32 0.51 7.11
C ILE A 255 6.94 0.45 6.45
N GLY A 256 6.49 1.57 5.86
CA GLY A 256 5.22 1.62 5.13
C GLY A 256 5.21 0.67 3.94
N TRP A 257 6.31 0.57 3.19
CA TRP A 257 6.42 -0.37 2.09
C TRP A 257 6.36 -1.83 2.57
N ALA A 258 7.13 -2.18 3.59
CA ALA A 258 7.08 -3.51 4.17
C ALA A 258 5.68 -3.86 4.68
N TRP A 259 5.03 -2.95 5.41
CA TRP A 259 3.69 -3.13 5.93
C TRP A 259 2.64 -3.31 4.83
N THR A 260 2.64 -2.44 3.81
CA THR A 260 1.68 -2.54 2.71
C THR A 260 1.86 -3.80 1.88
N SER A 261 3.13 -4.20 1.64
CA SER A 261 3.44 -5.45 0.96
C SER A 261 2.96 -6.65 1.77
N LEU A 262 3.24 -6.66 3.07
CA LEU A 262 2.83 -7.74 3.98
C LEU A 262 1.30 -7.88 4.02
N MET A 263 0.57 -6.77 4.20
CA MET A 263 -0.90 -6.79 4.19
C MET A 263 -1.46 -7.30 2.88
N SER A 264 -0.94 -6.79 1.75
CA SER A 264 -1.39 -7.21 0.42
C SER A 264 -1.14 -8.70 0.15
N VAL A 265 0.01 -9.20 0.59
CA VAL A 265 0.34 -10.63 0.49
C VAL A 265 -0.57 -11.46 1.38
N SER A 266 -0.81 -11.03 2.63
CA SER A 266 -1.68 -11.75 3.56
C SER A 266 -3.10 -11.93 3.04
N VAL A 267 -3.73 -10.89 2.47
CA VAL A 267 -5.09 -11.01 1.90
C VAL A 267 -5.14 -11.90 0.65
N MET A 268 -4.01 -12.05 -0.08
CA MET A 268 -3.90 -13.02 -1.17
C MET A 268 -3.72 -14.46 -0.63
N MET A 269 -2.95 -14.63 0.45
CA MET A 269 -2.76 -15.93 1.11
C MET A 269 -4.07 -16.50 1.65
N GLU A 270 -4.94 -15.64 2.18
CA GLU A 270 -6.29 -15.99 2.63
C GLU A 270 -7.27 -16.26 1.47
N GLY A 271 -6.87 -16.02 0.22
CA GLY A 271 -7.76 -16.15 -0.93
C GLY A 271 -8.87 -15.09 -1.00
N TRP A 272 -8.80 -14.04 -0.17
CA TRP A 272 -9.81 -12.98 -0.17
C TRP A 272 -9.68 -12.03 -1.33
N HIS A 273 -8.45 -11.83 -1.80
CA HIS A 273 -8.11 -10.85 -2.82
C HIS A 273 -7.10 -11.37 -3.83
N ARG A 274 -7.24 -10.91 -5.06
CA ARG A 274 -6.31 -11.15 -6.16
C ARG A 274 -5.23 -10.08 -6.20
N PRO A 275 -4.11 -10.29 -6.92
CA PRO A 275 -3.07 -9.27 -7.09
C PRO A 275 -3.61 -7.95 -7.64
N SER A 276 -4.53 -7.99 -8.62
CA SER A 276 -5.16 -6.79 -9.18
C SER A 276 -5.92 -5.97 -8.13
N ASP A 277 -6.58 -6.63 -7.16
CA ASP A 277 -7.32 -5.97 -6.08
C ASP A 277 -6.39 -5.15 -5.18
N ALA A 278 -5.23 -5.71 -4.84
CA ALA A 278 -4.21 -5.04 -4.04
C ALA A 278 -3.52 -3.90 -4.81
N ILE A 279 -3.20 -4.13 -6.09
CA ILE A 279 -2.55 -3.12 -6.93
C ILE A 279 -3.46 -1.92 -7.16
N THR A 280 -4.74 -2.14 -7.50
CA THR A 280 -5.71 -1.06 -7.70
C THR A 280 -5.97 -0.28 -6.42
N ALA A 281 -6.06 -0.96 -5.27
CA ALA A 281 -6.16 -0.32 -3.95
C ALA A 281 -4.96 0.61 -3.68
N ALA A 282 -3.74 0.16 -3.98
CA ALA A 282 -2.54 0.97 -3.83
C ALA A 282 -2.52 2.17 -4.78
N LEU A 283 -2.95 2.00 -6.03
CA LEU A 283 -3.06 3.09 -7.02
C LEU A 283 -4.08 4.15 -6.60
N ILE A 284 -5.26 3.74 -6.11
CA ILE A 284 -6.29 4.65 -5.59
C ILE A 284 -5.73 5.46 -4.40
N ALA A 285 -5.11 4.78 -3.44
CA ALA A 285 -4.47 5.42 -2.30
C ALA A 285 -3.37 6.40 -2.73
N GLY A 286 -2.55 6.02 -3.71
CA GLY A 286 -1.52 6.84 -4.32
C GLY A 286 -2.09 8.10 -4.97
N ALA A 287 -3.16 7.98 -5.76
CA ALA A 287 -3.83 9.10 -6.41
C ALA A 287 -4.30 10.15 -5.39
N TRP A 288 -4.98 9.73 -4.32
CA TRP A 288 -5.44 10.61 -3.26
C TRP A 288 -4.28 11.24 -2.47
N ALA A 289 -3.26 10.48 -2.13
CA ALA A 289 -2.09 11.00 -1.44
C ALA A 289 -1.33 12.01 -2.31
N LEU A 290 -1.14 11.76 -3.59
CA LEU A 290 -0.54 12.69 -4.54
C LEU A 290 -1.37 13.97 -4.70
N ALA A 291 -2.69 13.86 -4.80
CA ALA A 291 -3.58 14.99 -4.94
C ALA A 291 -3.55 15.93 -3.73
N LEU A 292 -3.54 15.35 -2.51
CA LEU A 292 -3.67 16.10 -1.28
C LEU A 292 -2.34 16.41 -0.56
N SER A 293 -1.21 15.84 -0.98
CA SER A 293 0.10 16.16 -0.38
C SER A 293 0.44 17.65 -0.48
N PRO A 294 1.06 18.29 0.51
CA PRO A 294 1.41 19.70 0.46
C PRO A 294 2.47 20.00 -0.61
N ILE A 295 2.39 21.15 -1.27
CA ILE A 295 3.46 21.67 -2.14
C ILE A 295 4.33 22.61 -1.30
N GLU A 296 5.31 22.03 -0.60
CA GLU A 296 6.22 22.77 0.24
C GLU A 296 7.67 22.50 -0.17
N ARG A 297 8.53 23.52 -0.05
CA ARG A 297 9.98 23.32 -0.15
C ARG A 297 10.46 22.70 1.15
N ARG A 298 10.67 21.40 1.15
CA ARG A 298 11.23 20.66 2.29
C ARG A 298 12.57 20.04 1.88
N PRO A 299 13.57 20.06 2.76
CA PRO A 299 14.82 19.36 2.48
C PRO A 299 14.58 17.88 2.27
N ARG A 300 15.21 17.28 1.27
CA ARG A 300 15.15 15.85 1.01
C ARG A 300 15.90 15.08 2.10
N HIS A 301 15.34 13.96 2.54
CA HIS A 301 16.15 12.96 3.23
C HIS A 301 16.93 12.15 2.18
N GLY A 302 18.00 11.49 2.62
CA GLY A 302 19.02 10.84 1.80
C GLY A 302 18.62 10.29 0.43
N VAL A 303 19.08 10.94 -0.64
CA VAL A 303 18.87 10.53 -2.03
C VAL A 303 19.27 9.06 -2.27
N LYS A 304 20.27 8.56 -1.53
CA LYS A 304 20.72 7.16 -1.61
C LYS A 304 19.63 6.19 -1.19
N ILE A 305 18.88 6.51 -0.11
CA ILE A 305 17.79 5.66 0.42
C ILE A 305 16.63 5.61 -0.58
N GLN A 306 16.27 6.75 -1.19
CA GLN A 306 15.23 6.79 -2.22
C GLN A 306 15.62 6.02 -3.48
N ARG A 307 16.88 6.14 -3.95
CA ARG A 307 17.39 5.36 -5.08
C ARG A 307 17.39 3.87 -4.79
N ALA A 308 17.78 3.45 -3.58
CA ALA A 308 17.75 2.04 -3.18
C ALA A 308 16.34 1.44 -3.28
N MET A 309 15.31 2.18 -2.86
CA MET A 309 13.92 1.74 -2.99
C MET A 309 13.52 1.54 -4.47
N VAL A 310 13.87 2.49 -5.35
CA VAL A 310 13.59 2.35 -6.79
C VAL A 310 14.27 1.11 -7.37
N TRP A 311 15.55 0.91 -7.09
CA TRP A 311 16.27 -0.27 -7.58
C TRP A 311 15.69 -1.56 -7.05
N ALA A 312 15.27 -1.60 -5.78
CA ALA A 312 14.58 -2.76 -5.21
C ALA A 312 13.24 -3.02 -5.93
N CYS A 313 12.43 -1.97 -6.18
CA CYS A 313 11.17 -2.12 -6.92
C CYS A 313 11.41 -2.60 -8.36
N LEU A 314 12.41 -2.07 -9.07
CA LEU A 314 12.77 -2.52 -10.42
C LEU A 314 13.23 -3.98 -10.42
N GLY A 315 14.03 -4.37 -9.43
CA GLY A 315 14.42 -5.77 -9.24
C GLY A 315 13.22 -6.69 -9.03
N LEU A 316 12.25 -6.27 -8.21
CA LEU A 316 11.01 -7.02 -8.01
C LEU A 316 10.17 -7.10 -9.29
N ILE A 317 10.11 -6.04 -10.11
CA ILE A 317 9.43 -6.09 -11.40
C ILE A 317 10.08 -7.13 -12.32
N VAL A 318 11.41 -7.17 -12.40
CA VAL A 318 12.11 -8.17 -13.20
C VAL A 318 11.81 -9.58 -12.70
N ILE A 319 11.86 -9.81 -11.38
CA ILE A 319 11.49 -11.09 -10.77
C ILE A 319 10.05 -11.45 -11.12
N ALA A 320 9.11 -10.50 -10.97
CA ALA A 320 7.71 -10.72 -11.25
C ALA A 320 7.46 -11.14 -12.71
N VAL A 321 8.08 -10.42 -13.67
CA VAL A 321 7.95 -10.73 -15.10
C VAL A 321 8.55 -12.11 -15.42
N VAL A 322 9.78 -12.37 -15.01
CA VAL A 322 10.45 -13.63 -15.29
C VAL A 322 9.71 -14.81 -14.67
N ALA A 323 9.28 -14.68 -13.40
CA ALA A 323 8.54 -15.72 -12.70
C ALA A 323 7.18 -15.97 -13.36
N THR A 324 6.46 -14.91 -13.75
CA THR A 324 5.17 -15.05 -14.46
C THR A 324 5.35 -15.80 -15.78
N ILE A 325 6.31 -15.37 -16.61
CA ILE A 325 6.59 -16.02 -17.89
C ILE A 325 7.00 -17.49 -17.70
N ALA A 326 7.89 -17.76 -16.74
CA ALA A 326 8.37 -19.13 -16.49
C ALA A 326 7.23 -20.05 -16.01
N ALA A 327 6.39 -19.57 -15.10
CA ALA A 327 5.29 -20.37 -14.56
C ALA A 327 4.15 -20.58 -15.56
N MET A 328 3.87 -19.58 -16.40
CA MET A 328 2.83 -19.65 -17.44
C MET A 328 3.29 -20.32 -18.72
N TRP A 329 4.55 -20.74 -18.79
CA TRP A 329 5.05 -21.44 -19.98
C TRP A 329 4.27 -22.71 -20.28
N GLY A 330 3.70 -22.78 -21.49
CA GLY A 330 2.85 -23.88 -21.93
C GLY A 330 1.42 -23.87 -21.35
N PHE A 331 0.98 -22.74 -20.74
CA PHE A 331 -0.42 -22.53 -20.41
C PHE A 331 -1.23 -22.32 -21.69
N SER A 332 -2.39 -23.00 -21.77
CA SER A 332 -3.40 -22.75 -22.80
C SER A 332 -4.74 -22.47 -22.13
N MET A 333 -5.64 -21.74 -22.80
CA MET A 333 -6.99 -21.47 -22.25
C MET A 333 -7.81 -22.73 -22.05
N SER A 334 -7.49 -23.83 -22.76
CA SER A 334 -8.10 -25.15 -22.55
C SER A 334 -7.68 -25.79 -21.23
N SER A 335 -6.59 -25.31 -20.59
CA SER A 335 -6.18 -25.74 -19.25
C SER A 335 -6.97 -25.03 -18.12
N ALA A 336 -7.77 -24.03 -18.47
CA ALA A 336 -8.69 -23.36 -17.57
C ALA A 336 -10.05 -24.03 -17.71
N ALA A 337 -10.27 -25.13 -17.00
CA ALA A 337 -11.56 -25.82 -17.01
C ALA A 337 -12.40 -25.35 -15.82
N PRO A 338 -13.70 -25.06 -15.99
CA PRO A 338 -14.62 -24.93 -14.87
C PRO A 338 -14.71 -26.28 -14.17
N GLY A 339 -14.00 -26.41 -13.07
CA GLY A 339 -13.97 -27.60 -12.23
C GLY A 339 -14.21 -27.25 -10.78
N SER A 340 -13.82 -28.11 -9.86
CA SER A 340 -13.71 -27.80 -8.44
C SER A 340 -12.62 -26.73 -8.23
N GLY A 341 -12.76 -25.86 -7.23
CA GLY A 341 -11.77 -24.84 -6.92
C GLY A 341 -11.78 -23.63 -7.86
N TYR A 342 -10.62 -23.17 -8.29
CA TYR A 342 -10.48 -21.98 -9.13
C TYR A 342 -10.32 -22.26 -10.62
N GLY A 343 -10.27 -23.53 -11.02
CA GLY A 343 -10.22 -23.96 -12.41
C GLY A 343 -8.80 -24.17 -12.97
N PHE A 344 -7.77 -24.27 -12.12
CA PHE A 344 -6.38 -24.46 -12.53
C PHE A 344 -5.69 -25.65 -11.85
N GLU A 345 -6.45 -26.47 -11.16
CA GLU A 345 -5.94 -27.58 -10.34
C GLU A 345 -5.03 -28.48 -11.17
N ASP A 346 -5.50 -28.95 -12.32
CA ASP A 346 -4.73 -29.84 -13.20
C ASP A 346 -3.43 -29.22 -13.67
N PHE A 347 -3.47 -27.96 -14.09
CA PHE A 347 -2.28 -27.24 -14.58
C PHE A 347 -1.22 -27.05 -13.49
N LEU A 348 -1.65 -26.84 -12.24
CA LEU A 348 -0.76 -26.62 -11.11
C LEU A 348 -0.27 -27.95 -10.51
N GLU A 349 -1.08 -29.02 -10.56
CA GLU A 349 -0.73 -30.34 -10.02
C GLU A 349 0.27 -31.10 -10.88
N ILE A 350 0.20 -30.97 -12.20
CA ILE A 350 1.20 -31.54 -13.11
C ILE A 350 2.63 -31.09 -12.77
N ARG A 351 2.78 -29.84 -12.33
CA ARG A 351 4.09 -29.28 -11.98
C ARG A 351 4.01 -28.42 -10.71
N PRO A 352 4.13 -29.01 -9.51
CA PRO A 352 3.94 -28.30 -8.23
C PRO A 352 4.85 -27.09 -8.00
N TRP A 353 6.02 -27.02 -8.66
CA TRP A 353 6.90 -25.87 -8.61
C TRP A 353 6.25 -24.58 -9.17
N ARG A 354 5.28 -24.72 -10.11
CA ARG A 354 4.55 -23.59 -10.69
C ARG A 354 3.83 -22.75 -9.65
N SER A 355 3.18 -23.41 -8.68
CA SER A 355 2.50 -22.70 -7.58
C SER A 355 3.45 -21.82 -6.80
N ARG A 356 4.65 -22.30 -6.49
CA ARG A 356 5.67 -21.51 -5.77
C ARG A 356 6.14 -20.32 -6.60
N VAL A 357 6.40 -20.52 -7.89
CA VAL A 357 6.87 -19.46 -8.79
C VAL A 357 5.78 -18.42 -9.02
N LEU A 358 4.51 -18.83 -9.15
CA LEU A 358 3.36 -17.91 -9.24
C LEU A 358 3.19 -17.12 -7.96
N GLY A 359 3.34 -17.75 -6.78
CA GLY A 359 3.33 -17.05 -5.50
C GLY A 359 4.43 -15.99 -5.42
N VAL A 360 5.65 -16.33 -5.83
CA VAL A 360 6.76 -15.36 -5.92
C VAL A 360 6.43 -14.23 -6.89
N ALA A 361 5.85 -14.54 -8.06
CA ALA A 361 5.44 -13.54 -9.04
C ALA A 361 4.40 -12.57 -8.47
N ALA A 362 3.35 -13.09 -7.83
CA ALA A 362 2.29 -12.28 -7.23
C ALA A 362 2.83 -11.35 -6.13
N VAL A 363 3.64 -11.89 -5.21
CA VAL A 363 4.30 -11.12 -4.15
C VAL A 363 5.18 -10.02 -4.75
N ALA A 364 5.96 -10.34 -5.78
CA ALA A 364 6.86 -9.39 -6.41
C ALA A 364 6.10 -8.28 -7.15
N TRP A 365 5.03 -8.60 -7.90
CA TRP A 365 4.18 -7.60 -8.56
C TRP A 365 3.57 -6.62 -7.57
N VAL A 366 2.90 -7.13 -6.55
CA VAL A 366 2.20 -6.29 -5.57
C VAL A 366 3.18 -5.44 -4.77
N SER A 367 4.28 -6.04 -4.29
CA SER A 367 5.30 -5.31 -3.52
C SER A 367 5.99 -4.24 -4.35
N ALA A 368 6.29 -4.51 -5.63
CA ALA A 368 6.91 -3.54 -6.52
C ALA A 368 6.01 -2.31 -6.73
N ILE A 369 4.73 -2.52 -7.02
CA ILE A 369 3.79 -1.41 -7.27
C ILE A 369 3.54 -0.60 -5.99
N CYS A 370 3.32 -1.26 -4.85
CA CYS A 370 3.22 -0.57 -3.56
C CYS A 370 4.46 0.29 -3.27
N GLY A 371 5.66 -0.26 -3.53
CA GLY A 371 6.92 0.45 -3.33
C GLY A 371 7.08 1.67 -4.24
N LEU A 372 6.71 1.55 -5.52
CA LEU A 372 6.75 2.67 -6.47
C LEU A 372 5.81 3.82 -6.06
N ILE A 373 4.61 3.49 -5.60
CA ILE A 373 3.64 4.49 -5.12
C ILE A 373 4.17 5.20 -3.87
N ILE A 374 4.68 4.45 -2.90
CA ILE A 374 5.27 4.99 -1.68
C ILE A 374 6.47 5.87 -2.02
N HIS A 375 7.35 5.41 -2.92
CA HIS A 375 8.50 6.18 -3.38
C HIS A 375 8.09 7.51 -4.03
N GLU A 376 7.09 7.50 -4.91
CA GLU A 376 6.66 8.72 -5.59
C GLU A 376 6.03 9.73 -4.63
N VAL A 377 5.21 9.29 -3.67
CA VAL A 377 4.63 10.15 -2.65
C VAL A 377 5.71 10.70 -1.72
N ASP A 378 6.66 9.86 -1.26
CA ASP A 378 7.80 10.29 -0.43
C ASP A 378 8.66 11.32 -1.16
N ARG A 379 8.96 11.09 -2.43
CA ARG A 379 9.74 12.00 -3.26
C ARG A 379 9.05 13.36 -3.42
N LEU A 380 7.74 13.38 -3.68
CA LEU A 380 6.99 14.63 -3.87
C LEU A 380 6.74 15.39 -2.57
N ALA A 381 6.65 14.69 -1.45
CA ALA A 381 6.53 15.30 -0.12
C ALA A 381 7.85 15.95 0.36
N GLY A 382 9.00 15.63 -0.25
CA GLY A 382 10.34 15.95 0.23
C GLY A 382 11.14 16.98 -0.56
N GLU A 383 10.62 17.61 -1.62
CA GLU A 383 11.37 18.61 -2.41
C GLU A 383 11.16 20.04 -1.97
#